data_2d8dbc1d89681614928e315d13bde838
#
_entry.id   2d8dbc1d89681614928e315d13bde838
#
_cell.length_a   1.000
_cell.length_b   1.000
_cell.length_c   1.000
_cell.angle_alpha   90.00
_cell.angle_beta   90.00
_cell.angle_gamma   90.00
#
_symmetry.space_group_name_H-M   'P 1'
#
loop_
_entity.id
_entity.type
_entity.pdbx_description
1 polymer ?
#
loop_
_entity_poly.entity_id
_entity_poly.type
_entity_poly.pdbx_seq_one_letter_code
_entity_poly.pdbx_strand_id
1 'polypeptide(L)'
;KNEGNHSEIISTKAGTVNGEIQQAQILTQIIKNAKKGERTLYLKSTEHLKLNDYILLGLFNSDTTGTLIKNIISPVQKFYDFEVSAKSAGPDSAPSYQWLVQIEDIGKNKITLKQPLRRDFDLKYGPVLAKAEMLTEIGIENIHIKSAWAGYYCHHGCEGSSAYQSHEMDYGWNAINFCRVANGWIKNVTLENFTSPIYLLDSRNVTVNGLEFIGFDGHSGVKVYSHTCDNLIENLNFKNNFTHVLSGEGNAYGNVFRNINYKAVSGKPGLFDFHGFSDKRFSPPAENLFENIKGLNKISGGGAANNLPHTANFNTWWNVELANFNSNDSEVFYSWQAPLKGLVKNNLSHQMYPKSILAGVYQPGFEVTINGKNIDTKDQWIYTENFNKGTVYPLSLYEAQLKIRLHKSN
;
A
#
# COMPACT_ATOMS: atom_id res chain seq x y z
N LYS A 1 -24.93 -2.22 14.03
CA LYS A 1 -24.04 -1.51 14.93
C LYS A 1 -22.84 -1.15 14.09
N ASN A 2 -22.56 0.13 13.94
CA ASN A 2 -21.43 0.62 13.16
C ASN A 2 -20.14 0.12 13.80
N GLU A 3 -19.46 -0.77 13.12
CA GLU A 3 -18.08 -1.08 13.42
C GLU A 3 -17.28 0.19 13.13
N GLY A 4 -16.75 0.79 14.16
CA GLY A 4 -15.75 1.83 14.08
C GLY A 4 -16.26 3.23 13.76
N ASN A 5 -17.04 3.81 14.63
CA ASN A 5 -17.02 5.27 14.78
C ASN A 5 -15.71 5.68 15.47
N HIS A 6 -14.61 5.48 14.75
CA HIS A 6 -13.34 6.04 15.19
C HIS A 6 -13.38 7.54 14.97
N SER A 7 -13.10 8.30 16.00
CA SER A 7 -13.08 9.76 15.90
C SER A 7 -11.90 10.21 15.05
N GLU A 8 -12.19 11.03 14.06
CA GLU A 8 -11.21 11.67 13.19
C GLU A 8 -11.19 13.16 13.52
N ILE A 9 -10.00 13.72 13.74
CA ILE A 9 -9.90 15.16 14.02
C ILE A 9 -10.05 15.95 12.72
N ILE A 10 -9.37 15.50 11.65
CA ILE A 10 -9.47 16.09 10.32
C ILE A 10 -9.77 14.98 9.32
N SER A 11 -10.91 15.08 8.68
CA SER A 11 -11.30 14.10 7.65
C SER A 11 -11.80 14.83 6.41
N THR A 12 -11.36 14.33 5.25
CA THR A 12 -11.86 14.76 3.95
C THR A 12 -12.55 13.60 3.29
N LYS A 13 -13.69 13.82 2.69
CA LYS A 13 -14.46 12.76 2.03
C LYS A 13 -15.22 13.31 0.84
N ALA A 14 -14.98 12.77 -0.32
CA ALA A 14 -15.74 13.05 -1.52
C ALA A 14 -16.53 11.81 -1.94
N GLY A 15 -17.76 12.00 -2.38
CA GLY A 15 -18.61 10.92 -2.93
C GLY A 15 -19.01 9.83 -1.93
N THR A 16 -19.34 8.65 -2.44
CA THR A 16 -19.76 7.49 -1.65
C THR A 16 -18.59 6.76 -1.01
N VAL A 17 -18.84 6.11 0.11
CA VAL A 17 -17.85 5.65 1.09
C VAL A 17 -16.92 4.58 0.56
N ASN A 18 -16.98 3.81 -0.31
CA ASN A 18 -16.09 2.67 -0.60
C ASN A 18 -15.47 2.71 -1.98
N GLY A 19 -14.76 3.70 -2.41
CA GLY A 19 -13.95 3.80 -3.64
C GLY A 19 -14.01 2.71 -4.73
N GLU A 20 -14.63 1.59 -4.44
CA GLU A 20 -14.77 0.45 -5.34
C GLU A 20 -15.63 0.80 -6.57
N ILE A 21 -15.19 0.37 -7.74
CA ILE A 21 -16.00 0.45 -8.94
C ILE A 21 -17.18 -0.49 -8.77
N GLN A 22 -18.36 0.07 -8.62
CA GLN A 22 -19.61 -0.66 -8.71
C GLN A 22 -20.08 -0.71 -10.17
N GLN A 23 -20.85 -1.72 -10.54
CA GLN A 23 -21.37 -1.83 -11.91
C GLN A 23 -22.10 -0.55 -12.36
N ALA A 24 -22.86 0.05 -11.47
CA ALA A 24 -23.58 1.31 -11.73
C ALA A 24 -22.67 2.54 -11.94
N GLN A 25 -21.40 2.47 -11.57
CA GLN A 25 -20.43 3.54 -11.74
C GLN A 25 -19.58 3.42 -12.99
N ILE A 26 -19.69 2.29 -13.71
CA ILE A 26 -18.95 2.08 -14.95
C ILE A 26 -19.52 3.03 -16.02
N LEU A 27 -18.66 3.91 -16.53
CA LEU A 27 -19.02 4.88 -17.57
C LEU A 27 -18.88 4.28 -18.96
N THR A 28 -17.83 3.49 -19.20
CA THR A 28 -17.54 2.94 -20.52
C THR A 28 -16.58 1.76 -20.45
N GLN A 29 -16.47 1.03 -21.55
CA GLN A 29 -15.56 -0.09 -21.73
C GLN A 29 -14.35 0.33 -22.57
N ILE A 30 -13.19 -0.26 -22.31
CA ILE A 30 -12.02 -0.19 -23.16
C ILE A 30 -12.18 -1.28 -24.23
N ILE A 31 -12.05 -0.89 -25.51
CA ILE A 31 -12.38 -1.76 -26.66
C ILE A 31 -11.18 -2.23 -27.47
N LYS A 32 -9.96 -1.87 -27.03
CA LYS A 32 -8.71 -2.30 -27.67
C LYS A 32 -7.68 -2.61 -26.58
N ASN A 33 -6.90 -3.67 -26.78
CA ASN A 33 -5.77 -3.99 -25.92
C ASN A 33 -4.81 -2.80 -25.83
N ALA A 34 -4.29 -2.55 -24.63
CA ALA A 34 -3.26 -1.55 -24.39
C ALA A 34 -2.13 -2.16 -23.55
N LYS A 35 -0.89 -1.77 -23.84
CA LYS A 35 0.30 -2.33 -23.21
C LYS A 35 0.80 -1.46 -22.05
N LYS A 36 1.47 -2.07 -21.09
CA LYS A 36 2.22 -1.37 -20.06
C LYS A 36 3.10 -0.28 -20.70
N GLY A 37 3.04 0.94 -20.16
CA GLY A 37 3.78 2.09 -20.68
C GLY A 37 3.01 2.94 -21.71
N GLU A 38 1.94 2.43 -22.31
CA GLU A 38 1.07 3.23 -23.19
C GLU A 38 0.22 4.20 -22.36
N ARG A 39 -0.20 5.28 -22.98
CA ARG A 39 -1.05 6.31 -22.37
C ARG A 39 -2.41 6.45 -23.06
N THR A 40 -2.58 5.88 -24.24
CA THR A 40 -3.80 5.99 -25.03
C THR A 40 -4.68 4.77 -24.84
N LEU A 41 -5.96 5.02 -24.50
CA LEU A 41 -6.99 4.00 -24.40
C LEU A 41 -8.11 4.27 -25.40
N TYR A 42 -8.57 3.22 -26.09
CA TYR A 42 -9.71 3.30 -27.00
C TYR A 42 -10.97 2.83 -26.27
N LEU A 43 -12.01 3.63 -26.32
CA LEU A 43 -13.24 3.49 -25.53
C LEU A 43 -14.45 3.27 -26.41
N LYS A 44 -15.46 2.59 -25.88
CA LYS A 44 -16.76 2.45 -26.53
C LYS A 44 -17.47 3.82 -26.69
N SER A 45 -17.36 4.69 -25.69
CA SER A 45 -17.86 6.06 -25.68
C SER A 45 -16.98 6.95 -24.79
N THR A 46 -16.89 8.24 -25.16
CA THR A 46 -16.25 9.29 -24.35
C THR A 46 -17.26 10.35 -23.88
N GLU A 47 -18.55 10.14 -24.08
CA GLU A 47 -19.62 11.12 -23.88
C GLU A 47 -19.68 11.71 -22.46
N HIS A 48 -19.38 10.88 -21.45
CA HIS A 48 -19.47 11.29 -20.03
C HIS A 48 -18.12 11.67 -19.42
N LEU A 49 -17.08 11.83 -20.24
CA LEU A 49 -15.74 12.14 -19.80
C LEU A 49 -15.38 13.59 -20.06
N LYS A 50 -14.63 14.19 -19.14
CA LYS A 50 -14.11 15.55 -19.26
C LYS A 50 -12.58 15.56 -19.13
N LEU A 51 -11.99 16.56 -19.72
CA LEU A 51 -10.56 16.83 -19.55
C LEU A 51 -10.26 17.01 -18.06
N ASN A 52 -9.17 16.43 -17.60
CA ASN A 52 -8.73 16.40 -16.21
C ASN A 52 -9.61 15.58 -15.24
N ASP A 53 -10.64 14.87 -15.71
CA ASP A 53 -11.36 13.94 -14.84
C ASP A 53 -10.40 12.91 -14.24
N TYR A 54 -10.63 12.58 -12.97
CA TYR A 54 -10.06 11.39 -12.36
C TYR A 54 -10.96 10.21 -12.63
N ILE A 55 -10.34 9.09 -12.97
CA ILE A 55 -11.03 7.87 -13.34
C ILE A 55 -10.39 6.66 -12.66
N LEU A 56 -11.19 5.65 -12.38
CA LEU A 56 -10.72 4.33 -12.00
C LEU A 56 -10.71 3.44 -13.24
N LEU A 57 -9.55 2.91 -13.58
CA LEU A 57 -9.40 1.86 -14.58
C LEU A 57 -9.50 0.51 -13.90
N GLY A 58 -10.38 -0.37 -14.38
CA GLY A 58 -10.64 -1.66 -13.78
C GLY A 58 -10.40 -2.83 -14.72
N LEU A 59 -9.88 -3.94 -14.15
CA LEU A 59 -9.78 -5.25 -14.80
C LEU A 59 -10.46 -6.31 -13.94
N PHE A 60 -11.26 -7.15 -14.54
CA PHE A 60 -11.94 -8.25 -13.85
C PHE A 60 -11.11 -9.53 -13.89
N ASN A 61 -11.13 -10.26 -12.79
CA ASN A 61 -10.55 -11.59 -12.71
C ASN A 61 -11.62 -12.64 -13.05
N SER A 62 -12.21 -12.50 -14.24
CA SER A 62 -13.46 -13.14 -14.65
C SER A 62 -13.31 -14.55 -15.23
N ASP A 63 -12.08 -14.99 -15.51
CA ASP A 63 -11.89 -16.37 -15.96
C ASP A 63 -11.95 -17.37 -14.81
N THR A 64 -12.39 -18.58 -15.10
CA THR A 64 -12.56 -19.65 -14.10
C THR A 64 -11.24 -20.07 -13.43
N THR A 65 -10.11 -19.60 -13.91
CA THR A 65 -8.77 -19.95 -13.43
C THR A 65 -8.08 -18.81 -12.70
N GLY A 66 -8.68 -17.63 -12.65
CA GLY A 66 -8.15 -16.46 -11.93
C GLY A 66 -6.85 -15.92 -12.52
N THR A 67 -6.69 -15.90 -13.83
CA THR A 67 -5.39 -15.60 -14.47
C THR A 67 -4.92 -14.18 -14.24
N LEU A 68 -5.81 -13.20 -14.07
CA LEU A 68 -5.41 -11.82 -13.78
C LEU A 68 -4.64 -11.74 -12.45
N ILE A 69 -5.25 -12.20 -11.36
CA ILE A 69 -4.61 -12.14 -10.04
C ILE A 69 -3.39 -13.06 -9.98
N LYS A 70 -3.44 -14.25 -10.57
CA LYS A 70 -2.26 -15.13 -10.70
C LYS A 70 -1.07 -14.42 -11.33
N ASN A 71 -1.28 -13.63 -12.36
CA ASN A 71 -0.21 -12.87 -13.00
C ASN A 71 0.31 -11.74 -12.09
N ILE A 72 -0.59 -11.11 -11.33
CA ILE A 72 -0.25 -10.02 -10.42
C ILE A 72 0.59 -10.51 -9.25
N ILE A 73 0.33 -11.72 -8.75
CA ILE A 73 1.03 -12.33 -7.61
C ILE A 73 2.05 -13.39 -8.01
N SER A 74 2.30 -13.59 -9.31
CA SER A 74 3.26 -14.60 -9.80
C SER A 74 4.66 -14.39 -9.19
N PRO A 75 5.31 -15.46 -8.74
CA PRO A 75 4.97 -16.89 -8.89
C PRO A 75 4.10 -17.46 -7.75
N VAL A 76 3.63 -16.66 -6.80
CA VAL A 76 2.85 -17.12 -5.63
C VAL A 76 1.40 -17.42 -6.04
N GLN A 77 1.08 -18.66 -6.29
CA GLN A 77 -0.29 -19.03 -6.68
C GLN A 77 -1.02 -19.86 -5.62
N LYS A 78 -0.29 -20.55 -4.76
CA LYS A 78 -0.85 -21.52 -3.82
C LYS A 78 -1.71 -20.94 -2.70
N PHE A 79 -1.58 -19.64 -2.44
CA PHE A 79 -2.38 -18.94 -1.43
C PHE A 79 -3.62 -18.29 -2.00
N TYR A 80 -3.80 -18.34 -3.32
CA TYR A 80 -4.91 -17.70 -3.99
C TYR A 80 -6.09 -18.67 -4.13
N ASP A 81 -7.25 -18.24 -3.66
CA ASP A 81 -8.49 -18.99 -3.75
C ASP A 81 -9.25 -18.65 -5.05
N PHE A 82 -9.13 -19.54 -6.04
CA PHE A 82 -9.76 -19.33 -7.35
C PHE A 82 -11.28 -19.45 -7.31
N GLU A 83 -11.82 -20.30 -6.44
CA GLU A 83 -13.27 -20.49 -6.37
C GLU A 83 -13.96 -19.25 -5.84
N VAL A 84 -13.37 -18.62 -4.82
CA VAL A 84 -13.88 -17.34 -4.31
C VAL A 84 -13.80 -16.27 -5.38
N SER A 85 -12.68 -16.17 -6.08
CA SER A 85 -12.49 -15.21 -7.17
C SER A 85 -13.47 -15.43 -8.32
N ALA A 86 -13.62 -16.68 -8.78
CA ALA A 86 -14.53 -17.01 -9.89
C ALA A 86 -15.99 -16.74 -9.55
N LYS A 87 -16.43 -17.06 -8.35
CA LYS A 87 -17.81 -16.79 -7.89
C LYS A 87 -18.13 -15.30 -7.79
N SER A 88 -17.11 -14.48 -7.60
CA SER A 88 -17.23 -13.03 -7.47
C SER A 88 -17.22 -12.28 -8.80
N ALA A 89 -16.91 -12.97 -9.88
CA ALA A 89 -16.77 -12.39 -11.21
C ALA A 89 -18.10 -12.22 -11.96
N GLY A 90 -19.22 -12.24 -11.25
CA GLY A 90 -20.52 -11.95 -11.85
C GLY A 90 -20.62 -10.52 -12.39
N PRO A 91 -21.64 -10.23 -13.20
CA PRO A 91 -21.82 -8.91 -13.82
C PRO A 91 -21.90 -7.75 -12.82
N ASP A 92 -22.20 -8.06 -11.55
CA ASP A 92 -22.32 -7.08 -10.46
C ASP A 92 -21.06 -7.00 -9.57
N SER A 93 -19.98 -7.71 -9.93
CA SER A 93 -18.75 -7.69 -9.15
C SER A 93 -17.87 -6.49 -9.49
N ALA A 94 -17.19 -5.94 -8.48
CA ALA A 94 -16.18 -4.92 -8.70
C ALA A 94 -14.95 -5.52 -9.39
N PRO A 95 -14.23 -4.75 -10.24
CA PRO A 95 -12.97 -5.19 -10.82
C PRO A 95 -11.93 -5.56 -9.76
N SER A 96 -11.19 -6.64 -10.00
CA SER A 96 -10.16 -7.12 -9.06
C SER A 96 -8.91 -6.24 -9.02
N TYR A 97 -8.53 -5.67 -10.16
CA TYR A 97 -7.50 -4.65 -10.25
C TYR A 97 -8.15 -3.31 -10.54
N GLN A 98 -7.83 -2.30 -9.75
CA GLN A 98 -8.36 -0.96 -9.91
C GLN A 98 -7.24 0.05 -9.74
N TRP A 99 -7.11 0.99 -10.66
CA TRP A 99 -6.06 2.01 -10.63
C TRP A 99 -6.62 3.39 -10.91
N LEU A 100 -6.43 4.29 -9.98
CA LEU A 100 -6.83 5.69 -10.06
C LEU A 100 -5.85 6.47 -10.96
N VAL A 101 -6.37 7.18 -11.97
CA VAL A 101 -5.56 7.91 -12.94
C VAL A 101 -6.32 9.15 -13.45
N GLN A 102 -5.62 10.09 -14.07
CA GLN A 102 -6.19 11.32 -14.61
C GLN A 102 -6.17 11.35 -16.13
N ILE A 103 -7.25 11.87 -16.74
CA ILE A 103 -7.35 12.11 -18.18
C ILE A 103 -6.56 13.37 -18.55
N GLU A 104 -5.70 13.27 -19.54
CA GLU A 104 -4.91 14.39 -20.09
C GLU A 104 -5.53 14.95 -21.37
N ASP A 105 -6.11 14.09 -22.22
CA ASP A 105 -6.72 14.49 -23.48
C ASP A 105 -7.86 13.56 -23.87
N ILE A 106 -8.84 14.09 -24.61
CA ILE A 106 -10.01 13.34 -25.08
C ILE A 106 -10.16 13.54 -26.59
N GLY A 107 -10.12 12.44 -27.33
CA GLY A 107 -10.41 12.39 -28.76
C GLY A 107 -11.67 11.58 -29.07
N LYS A 108 -11.98 11.40 -30.35
CA LYS A 108 -13.09 10.55 -30.77
C LYS A 108 -12.83 9.10 -30.37
N ASN A 109 -13.64 8.58 -29.44
CA ASN A 109 -13.55 7.22 -28.90
C ASN A 109 -12.18 6.87 -28.32
N LYS A 110 -11.42 7.83 -27.83
CA LYS A 110 -10.14 7.60 -27.16
C LYS A 110 -9.85 8.64 -26.11
N ILE A 111 -9.06 8.27 -25.13
CA ILE A 111 -8.46 9.17 -24.15
C ILE A 111 -6.95 8.99 -24.10
N THR A 112 -6.26 10.03 -23.70
CA THR A 112 -4.85 9.97 -23.28
C THR A 112 -4.79 10.15 -21.77
N LEU A 113 -4.08 9.26 -21.10
CA LEU A 113 -3.86 9.32 -19.67
C LEU A 113 -2.67 10.22 -19.34
N LYS A 114 -2.72 10.92 -18.23
CA LYS A 114 -1.59 11.69 -17.72
C LYS A 114 -0.41 10.82 -17.34
N GLN A 115 -0.67 9.60 -16.87
CA GLN A 115 0.33 8.61 -16.50
C GLN A 115 0.31 7.41 -17.46
N PRO A 116 1.48 6.79 -17.73
CA PRO A 116 1.54 5.57 -18.52
C PRO A 116 0.94 4.39 -17.74
N LEU A 117 0.32 3.45 -18.46
CA LEU A 117 -0.24 2.25 -17.87
C LEU A 117 0.81 1.45 -17.08
N ARG A 118 0.44 1.03 -15.89
CA ARG A 118 1.29 0.22 -15.01
C ARG A 118 1.38 -1.24 -15.45
N ARG A 119 0.39 -1.71 -16.21
CA ARG A 119 0.27 -3.08 -16.72
C ARG A 119 -0.48 -3.13 -18.03
N ASP A 120 -0.48 -4.33 -18.65
CA ASP A 120 -1.29 -4.60 -19.83
C ASP A 120 -2.78 -4.61 -19.48
N PHE A 121 -3.58 -3.99 -20.33
CA PHE A 121 -5.04 -3.99 -20.33
C PHE A 121 -5.53 -4.86 -21.49
N ASP A 122 -5.61 -6.17 -21.23
CA ASP A 122 -6.12 -7.13 -22.21
C ASP A 122 -7.65 -7.21 -22.16
N LEU A 123 -8.31 -7.25 -23.32
CA LEU A 123 -9.78 -7.33 -23.43
C LEU A 123 -10.37 -8.57 -22.76
N LYS A 124 -9.58 -9.65 -22.65
CA LYS A 124 -10.02 -10.87 -21.94
C LYS A 124 -10.36 -10.63 -20.46
N TYR A 125 -9.85 -9.56 -19.86
CA TYR A 125 -10.14 -9.18 -18.48
C TYR A 125 -11.25 -8.14 -18.36
N GLY A 126 -12.03 -7.90 -19.42
CA GLY A 126 -13.16 -6.98 -19.41
C GLY A 126 -12.82 -5.57 -18.93
N PRO A 127 -11.83 -4.90 -19.52
CA PRO A 127 -11.34 -3.63 -19.01
C PRO A 127 -12.42 -2.53 -19.07
N VAL A 128 -12.59 -1.83 -17.97
CA VAL A 128 -13.60 -0.77 -17.80
C VAL A 128 -13.00 0.50 -17.25
N LEU A 129 -13.78 1.56 -17.38
CA LEU A 129 -13.49 2.88 -16.84
C LEU A 129 -14.69 3.37 -16.05
N ALA A 130 -14.45 3.82 -14.82
CA ALA A 130 -15.44 4.45 -13.96
C ALA A 130 -15.00 5.84 -13.54
N LYS A 131 -15.94 6.70 -13.18
CA LYS A 131 -15.65 8.02 -12.66
C LYS A 131 -15.13 7.91 -11.22
N ALA A 132 -14.09 8.70 -10.91
CA ALA A 132 -13.62 8.90 -9.54
C ALA A 132 -13.87 10.37 -9.14
N GLU A 133 -14.70 10.58 -8.15
CA GLU A 133 -14.92 11.91 -7.59
C GLU A 133 -13.83 12.21 -6.57
N MET A 134 -13.04 13.25 -6.83
CA MET A 134 -11.89 13.61 -6.02
C MET A 134 -12.03 15.03 -5.48
N LEU A 135 -11.62 15.23 -4.23
CA LEU A 135 -11.26 16.55 -3.71
C LEU A 135 -9.83 16.86 -4.15
N THR A 136 -9.58 18.06 -4.63
CA THR A 136 -8.27 18.44 -5.16
C THR A 136 -7.69 19.65 -4.45
N GLU A 137 -6.35 19.75 -4.44
CA GLU A 137 -5.62 20.91 -3.92
C GLU A 137 -5.96 21.22 -2.45
N ILE A 138 -5.99 20.17 -1.62
CA ILE A 138 -6.28 20.27 -0.18
C ILE A 138 -4.99 20.05 0.60
N GLY A 139 -4.74 20.90 1.59
CA GLY A 139 -3.55 20.76 2.42
C GLY A 139 -3.75 21.06 3.90
N ILE A 140 -2.91 20.46 4.70
CA ILE A 140 -2.76 20.70 6.14
C ILE A 140 -1.27 20.92 6.40
N GLU A 141 -0.92 22.02 7.02
CA GLU A 141 0.48 22.30 7.29
C GLU A 141 0.72 23.15 8.53
N ASN A 142 1.96 22.99 9.09
CA ASN A 142 2.47 23.85 10.17
C ASN A 142 1.59 23.81 11.43
N ILE A 143 1.16 22.63 11.85
CA ILE A 143 0.26 22.47 13.00
C ILE A 143 0.74 21.34 13.94
N HIS A 144 0.49 21.51 15.22
CA HIS A 144 0.60 20.45 16.21
C HIS A 144 -0.81 19.99 16.58
N ILE A 145 -1.09 18.70 16.39
CA ILE A 145 -2.37 18.08 16.73
C ILE A 145 -2.12 17.12 17.89
N LYS A 146 -2.80 17.36 19.00
CA LYS A 146 -2.74 16.51 20.18
C LYS A 146 -4.10 15.95 20.50
N SER A 147 -4.20 14.64 20.66
CA SER A 147 -5.44 14.01 21.12
C SER A 147 -5.55 14.00 22.65
N ALA A 148 -6.77 13.87 23.15
CA ALA A 148 -7.04 13.66 24.56
C ALA A 148 -6.93 12.18 24.97
N TRP A 149 -6.42 11.31 24.10
CA TRP A 149 -6.29 9.88 24.37
C TRP A 149 -5.40 9.62 25.59
N ALA A 150 -5.85 8.69 26.46
CA ALA A 150 -5.19 8.38 27.72
C ALA A 150 -4.00 7.42 27.63
N GLY A 151 -3.64 6.98 26.40
CA GLY A 151 -2.46 6.16 26.18
C GLY A 151 -2.66 4.66 26.33
N TYR A 152 -3.89 4.19 26.49
CA TYR A 152 -4.16 2.77 26.52
C TYR A 152 -4.33 2.23 25.12
N TYR A 153 -3.39 1.38 24.70
CA TYR A 153 -3.45 0.71 23.41
C TYR A 153 -3.28 -0.81 23.56
N CYS A 154 -4.16 -1.53 22.93
CA CYS A 154 -4.11 -2.98 22.89
C CYS A 154 -4.39 -3.48 21.47
N HIS A 155 -3.39 -4.13 20.87
CA HIS A 155 -3.51 -4.70 19.54
C HIS A 155 -4.41 -5.94 19.55
N HIS A 156 -5.48 -5.93 18.79
CA HIS A 156 -6.47 -7.03 18.67
C HIS A 156 -7.14 -7.46 19.98
N GLY A 157 -7.24 -6.58 20.94
CA GLY A 157 -7.88 -6.87 22.22
C GLY A 157 -6.93 -7.49 23.24
N CYS A 158 -6.95 -6.95 24.44
CA CYS A 158 -6.33 -7.58 25.60
C CYS A 158 -7.30 -8.58 26.21
N GLU A 159 -6.84 -9.78 26.54
CA GLU A 159 -7.66 -10.77 27.23
C GLU A 159 -8.33 -10.16 28.47
N GLY A 160 -9.64 -10.34 28.58
CA GLY A 160 -10.43 -9.87 29.71
C GLY A 160 -10.73 -8.37 29.74
N SER A 161 -10.35 -7.59 28.74
CA SER A 161 -10.67 -6.18 28.71
C SER A 161 -11.90 -5.87 27.87
N SER A 162 -12.85 -5.15 28.46
CA SER A 162 -13.90 -4.42 27.72
C SER A 162 -13.32 -3.21 26.97
N ALA A 163 -12.02 -2.98 27.03
CA ALA A 163 -11.33 -1.84 26.46
C ALA A 163 -11.46 -1.72 24.94
N TYR A 164 -11.65 -2.84 24.26
CA TYR A 164 -11.94 -2.85 22.81
C TYR A 164 -13.29 -2.22 22.45
N GLN A 165 -14.16 -2.04 23.43
CA GLN A 165 -15.48 -1.45 23.29
C GLN A 165 -15.58 -0.07 23.99
N SER A 166 -14.51 0.37 24.62
CA SER A 166 -14.48 1.63 25.34
C SER A 166 -14.33 2.78 24.34
N HIS A 167 -15.25 3.74 24.41
CA HIS A 167 -15.17 4.97 23.64
C HIS A 167 -13.91 5.80 23.94
N GLU A 168 -13.22 5.53 25.03
CA GLU A 168 -11.94 6.16 25.37
C GLU A 168 -10.83 5.84 24.37
N MET A 169 -10.91 4.67 23.70
CA MET A 169 -9.98 4.32 22.62
C MET A 169 -10.21 5.15 21.35
N ASP A 170 -11.40 5.69 21.18
CA ASP A 170 -11.75 6.49 20.01
C ASP A 170 -11.14 7.89 20.05
N TYR A 171 -10.77 8.40 21.20
CA TYR A 171 -10.26 9.77 21.35
C TYR A 171 -8.90 10.04 20.67
N GLY A 172 -8.16 9.03 20.32
CA GLY A 172 -6.87 9.14 19.66
C GLY A 172 -6.72 8.23 18.47
N TRP A 173 -7.81 7.82 17.82
CA TRP A 173 -7.71 6.87 16.72
C TRP A 173 -7.03 7.48 15.50
N ASN A 174 -7.65 8.41 14.81
CA ASN A 174 -7.07 9.11 13.68
C ASN A 174 -6.85 10.59 13.96
N ALA A 175 -5.75 11.13 13.48
CA ALA A 175 -5.54 12.58 13.43
C ALA A 175 -6.03 13.12 12.08
N ILE A 176 -5.49 12.60 10.99
CA ILE A 176 -5.77 13.06 9.63
C ILE A 176 -6.16 11.87 8.76
N ASN A 177 -7.31 11.95 8.15
CA ASN A 177 -7.80 10.99 7.17
C ASN A 177 -8.09 11.70 5.85
N PHE A 178 -7.26 11.46 4.84
CA PHE A 178 -7.48 11.91 3.48
C PHE A 178 -8.17 10.82 2.67
N CYS A 179 -9.46 10.99 2.45
CA CYS A 179 -10.27 10.10 1.63
C CYS A 179 -10.62 10.78 0.32
N ARG A 180 -10.23 10.17 -0.80
CA ARG A 180 -10.46 10.67 -2.16
C ARG A 180 -9.87 12.06 -2.40
N VAL A 181 -8.64 12.23 -1.99
CA VAL A 181 -7.88 13.46 -2.24
C VAL A 181 -6.89 13.23 -3.38
N ALA A 182 -6.82 14.20 -4.30
CA ALA A 182 -5.80 14.27 -5.32
C ALA A 182 -5.04 15.60 -5.26
N ASN A 183 -3.72 15.56 -5.47
CA ASN A 183 -2.84 16.72 -5.37
C ASN A 183 -2.92 17.40 -3.99
N GLY A 184 -3.00 16.62 -2.93
CA GLY A 184 -3.07 17.13 -1.56
C GLY A 184 -1.72 17.15 -0.87
N TRP A 185 -1.67 17.77 0.32
CA TRP A 185 -0.45 17.73 1.14
C TRP A 185 -0.72 17.73 2.64
N ILE A 186 0.19 17.11 3.37
CA ILE A 186 0.29 17.14 4.84
C ILE A 186 1.75 17.46 5.13
N LYS A 187 2.06 18.68 5.62
CA LYS A 187 3.43 19.15 5.78
C LYS A 187 3.71 19.77 7.13
N ASN A 188 4.90 19.46 7.69
CA ASN A 188 5.36 20.04 8.96
C ASN A 188 4.32 19.90 10.07
N VAL A 189 3.84 18.68 10.31
CA VAL A 189 2.82 18.39 11.30
C VAL A 189 3.39 17.54 12.44
N THR A 190 3.15 17.95 13.67
CA THR A 190 3.41 17.12 14.84
C THR A 190 2.12 16.45 15.29
N LEU A 191 2.17 15.13 15.50
CA LEU A 191 1.04 14.29 15.88
C LEU A 191 1.32 13.65 17.24
N GLU A 192 0.56 14.05 18.24
CA GLU A 192 0.77 13.63 19.63
C GLU A 192 -0.40 12.80 20.15
N ASN A 193 -0.09 11.61 20.67
CA ASN A 193 -1.03 10.70 21.31
C ASN A 193 -2.12 10.14 20.36
N PHE A 194 -1.70 9.59 19.23
CA PHE A 194 -2.62 8.93 18.28
C PHE A 194 -2.30 7.46 18.10
N THR A 195 -3.35 6.64 18.02
CA THR A 195 -3.23 5.21 17.73
C THR A 195 -2.92 4.94 16.27
N SER A 196 -3.59 5.64 15.35
CA SER A 196 -3.42 5.47 13.91
C SER A 196 -3.51 6.82 13.20
N PRO A 197 -2.49 7.69 13.35
CA PRO A 197 -2.60 9.12 13.06
C PRO A 197 -2.87 9.48 11.61
N ILE A 198 -2.31 8.77 10.62
CA ILE A 198 -2.42 9.14 9.21
C ILE A 198 -3.03 8.00 8.39
N TYR A 199 -4.15 8.31 7.74
CA TYR A 199 -4.76 7.47 6.71
C TYR A 199 -4.86 8.20 5.39
N LEU A 200 -4.41 7.54 4.32
CA LEU A 200 -4.68 7.92 2.95
C LEU A 200 -5.54 6.81 2.34
N LEU A 201 -6.75 7.15 1.94
CA LEU A 201 -7.74 6.24 1.40
C LEU A 201 -8.19 6.73 0.01
N ASP A 202 -8.15 5.87 -0.98
CA ASP A 202 -8.56 6.20 -2.36
C ASP A 202 -7.94 7.50 -2.89
N SER A 203 -6.71 7.80 -2.50
CA SER A 203 -6.06 9.09 -2.74
C SER A 203 -4.83 8.96 -3.62
N ARG A 204 -4.50 10.02 -4.37
CA ARG A 204 -3.32 10.02 -5.23
C ARG A 204 -2.61 11.37 -5.26
N ASN A 205 -1.32 11.33 -5.60
CA ASN A 205 -0.47 12.54 -5.65
C ASN A 205 -0.54 13.36 -4.36
N VAL A 206 -0.69 12.70 -3.22
CA VAL A 206 -0.60 13.34 -1.91
C VAL A 206 0.86 13.35 -1.47
N THR A 207 1.33 14.50 -1.02
CA THR A 207 2.65 14.64 -0.41
C THR A 207 2.51 14.72 1.11
N VAL A 208 3.02 13.73 1.81
CA VAL A 208 3.18 13.74 3.29
C VAL A 208 4.65 13.99 3.58
N ASN A 209 4.98 15.12 4.21
CA ASN A 209 6.37 15.53 4.38
C ASN A 209 6.62 16.21 5.73
N GLY A 210 7.68 15.79 6.42
CA GLY A 210 8.13 16.47 7.63
C GLY A 210 7.21 16.24 8.82
N LEU A 211 6.74 15.01 9.05
CA LEU A 211 5.91 14.68 10.17
C LEU A 211 6.70 14.14 11.35
N GLU A 212 6.32 14.58 12.54
CA GLU A 212 6.82 14.07 13.80
C GLU A 212 5.71 13.36 14.58
N PHE A 213 5.99 12.13 15.02
CA PHE A 213 5.06 11.31 15.83
C PHE A 213 5.61 11.18 17.23
N ILE A 214 4.82 11.61 18.23
CA ILE A 214 5.23 11.65 19.63
C ILE A 214 4.13 11.17 20.58
N GLY A 215 4.52 10.89 21.83
CA GLY A 215 3.59 10.53 22.91
C GLY A 215 3.45 9.02 23.06
N PHE A 216 2.21 8.54 23.20
CA PHE A 216 1.93 7.14 23.50
C PHE A 216 2.14 6.22 22.30
N ASP A 217 2.45 4.96 22.59
CA ASP A 217 2.56 3.90 21.57
C ASP A 217 1.22 3.69 20.86
N GLY A 218 1.26 3.37 19.56
CA GLY A 218 0.08 3.24 18.74
C GLY A 218 0.04 1.99 17.85
N HIS A 219 -0.97 1.93 17.00
CA HIS A 219 -1.22 0.81 16.09
C HIS A 219 -0.52 1.00 14.74
N SER A 220 -0.93 1.99 13.97
CA SER A 220 -0.40 2.25 12.62
C SER A 220 0.10 3.67 12.50
N GLY A 221 1.35 3.89 12.09
CA GLY A 221 1.88 5.24 11.90
C GLY A 221 1.30 5.94 10.68
N VAL A 222 1.60 5.42 9.49
CA VAL A 222 1.02 5.88 8.22
C VAL A 222 0.44 4.69 7.47
N LYS A 223 -0.82 4.79 7.09
CA LYS A 223 -1.51 3.74 6.31
C LYS A 223 -1.99 4.27 4.96
N VAL A 224 -1.61 3.56 3.88
CA VAL A 224 -2.15 3.73 2.55
C VAL A 224 -3.10 2.57 2.25
N TYR A 225 -4.33 2.88 1.88
CA TYR A 225 -5.40 1.89 1.83
C TYR A 225 -6.24 1.98 0.55
N SER A 226 -6.81 0.85 0.13
CA SER A 226 -7.69 0.77 -1.04
C SER A 226 -6.99 1.23 -2.33
N HIS A 227 -7.52 2.17 -3.11
CA HIS A 227 -6.98 2.62 -4.40
C HIS A 227 -5.96 3.76 -4.25
N THR A 228 -5.29 3.82 -3.11
CA THR A 228 -4.31 4.87 -2.80
C THR A 228 -3.03 4.63 -3.60
N CYS A 229 -2.71 5.54 -4.51
CA CYS A 229 -1.60 5.35 -5.43
C CYS A 229 -0.81 6.63 -5.74
N ASP A 230 0.45 6.43 -6.12
CA ASP A 230 1.32 7.51 -6.60
C ASP A 230 1.51 8.65 -5.56
N ASN A 231 1.53 8.34 -4.27
CA ASN A 231 1.76 9.29 -3.19
C ASN A 231 3.23 9.31 -2.78
N LEU A 232 3.69 10.46 -2.27
CA LEU A 232 5.03 10.65 -1.70
C LEU A 232 4.93 10.85 -0.19
N ILE A 233 5.47 9.92 0.57
CA ILE A 233 5.52 9.95 2.04
C ILE A 233 6.99 10.04 2.45
N GLU A 234 7.41 11.19 2.97
CA GLU A 234 8.83 11.42 3.21
C GLU A 234 9.14 12.24 4.47
N ASN A 235 10.39 12.10 4.95
CA ASN A 235 10.91 12.88 6.06
C ASN A 235 10.07 12.70 7.33
N LEU A 236 9.80 11.44 7.70
CA LEU A 236 9.03 11.10 8.89
C LEU A 236 9.97 10.75 10.05
N ASN A 237 9.64 11.24 11.24
CA ASN A 237 10.37 10.99 12.46
C ASN A 237 9.46 10.43 13.55
N PHE A 238 9.64 9.16 13.88
CA PHE A 238 8.87 8.47 14.91
C PHE A 238 9.64 8.46 16.23
N LYS A 239 9.11 9.12 17.25
CA LYS A 239 9.65 9.13 18.61
C LYS A 239 8.90 8.22 19.58
N ASN A 240 7.74 7.74 19.19
CA ASN A 240 6.93 6.73 19.89
C ASN A 240 6.86 5.43 19.05
N ASN A 241 6.33 4.37 19.63
CA ASN A 241 6.26 3.09 18.96
C ASN A 241 4.91 2.88 18.27
N PHE A 242 4.95 2.22 17.11
CA PHE A 242 3.78 1.70 16.41
C PHE A 242 4.00 0.22 16.11
N THR A 243 2.93 -0.57 16.19
CA THR A 243 2.99 -1.96 15.74
C THR A 243 3.27 -2.00 14.24
N HIS A 244 2.51 -1.24 13.46
CA HIS A 244 2.63 -1.10 12.02
C HIS A 244 3.08 0.32 11.68
N VAL A 245 4.36 0.55 11.57
CA VAL A 245 4.89 1.92 11.37
C VAL A 245 4.46 2.48 10.02
N LEU A 246 4.58 1.65 8.97
CA LEU A 246 4.16 1.96 7.60
C LEU A 246 3.31 0.80 7.10
N SER A 247 2.10 1.08 6.67
CA SER A 247 1.15 0.04 6.25
C SER A 247 0.65 0.27 4.83
N GLY A 248 0.46 -0.84 4.09
CA GLY A 248 -0.17 -0.84 2.78
C GLY A 248 -1.21 -1.96 2.67
N GLU A 249 -2.39 -1.67 2.11
CA GLU A 249 -3.47 -2.64 1.95
C GLU A 249 -4.26 -2.43 0.66
N GLY A 250 -4.79 -3.51 0.10
CA GLY A 250 -5.63 -3.47 -1.09
C GLY A 250 -4.89 -3.00 -2.35
N ASN A 251 -5.59 -2.33 -3.25
CA ASN A 251 -5.05 -1.82 -4.51
C ASN A 251 -4.12 -0.59 -4.30
N ALA A 252 -3.22 -0.64 -3.33
CA ALA A 252 -2.26 0.43 -3.06
C ALA A 252 -1.01 0.28 -3.94
N TYR A 253 -0.84 1.14 -4.93
CA TYR A 253 0.21 1.01 -5.94
C TYR A 253 1.09 2.23 -6.09
N GLY A 254 2.40 2.01 -6.24
CA GLY A 254 3.34 3.04 -6.65
C GLY A 254 3.55 4.16 -5.64
N ASN A 255 3.25 3.93 -4.38
CA ASN A 255 3.54 4.88 -3.32
C ASN A 255 5.03 4.86 -2.99
N VAL A 256 5.58 6.01 -2.64
CA VAL A 256 6.98 6.16 -2.24
C VAL A 256 7.04 6.55 -0.76
N PHE A 257 7.73 5.73 0.02
CA PHE A 257 8.06 6.00 1.42
C PHE A 257 9.57 6.19 1.53
N ARG A 258 10.02 7.37 1.96
CA ARG A 258 11.45 7.67 1.96
C ARG A 258 11.91 8.56 3.12
N ASN A 259 13.21 8.47 3.46
CA ASN A 259 13.84 9.28 4.49
C ASN A 259 13.08 9.18 5.82
N ILE A 260 12.89 7.98 6.32
CA ILE A 260 12.09 7.70 7.51
C ILE A 260 12.99 7.18 8.62
N ASN A 261 12.89 7.81 9.78
CA ASN A 261 13.60 7.38 10.98
C ASN A 261 12.58 6.86 12.00
N TYR A 262 12.82 5.63 12.44
CA TYR A 262 12.06 5.00 13.50
C TYR A 262 13.02 4.60 14.61
N LYS A 263 12.69 4.98 15.83
CA LYS A 263 13.44 4.53 16.99
C LYS A 263 12.82 3.25 17.52
N ALA A 264 13.20 2.13 16.93
CA ALA A 264 12.74 0.85 17.41
C ALA A 264 13.13 0.61 18.87
N VAL A 265 12.28 -0.07 19.61
CA VAL A 265 12.48 -0.47 21.01
C VAL A 265 12.48 -1.97 21.10
N SER A 266 13.45 -2.55 21.81
CA SER A 266 13.54 -4.00 22.00
C SER A 266 12.24 -4.58 22.56
N GLY A 267 11.76 -5.67 22.00
CA GLY A 267 10.53 -6.31 22.40
C GLY A 267 9.24 -5.64 21.89
N LYS A 268 9.36 -4.53 21.16
CA LYS A 268 8.24 -3.89 20.49
C LYS A 268 8.27 -4.22 18.99
N PRO A 269 7.14 -4.45 18.34
CA PRO A 269 7.10 -4.51 16.89
C PRO A 269 7.56 -3.18 16.32
N GLY A 270 7.62 -2.98 15.11
CA GLY A 270 8.07 -1.78 14.41
C GLY A 270 8.23 -2.21 12.97
N LEU A 271 7.11 -2.41 12.29
CA LEU A 271 7.03 -3.22 11.10
C LEU A 271 6.63 -2.38 9.90
N PHE A 272 7.22 -2.69 8.76
CA PHE A 272 6.49 -2.53 7.52
C PHE A 272 5.37 -3.56 7.53
N ASP A 273 4.15 -3.15 7.35
CA ASP A 273 3.02 -4.05 7.41
C ASP A 273 2.20 -4.03 6.12
N PHE A 274 2.12 -5.19 5.50
CA PHE A 274 1.31 -5.37 4.32
C PHE A 274 0.17 -6.33 4.61
N HIS A 275 -1.03 -5.84 4.36
CA HIS A 275 -2.19 -6.68 4.25
C HIS A 275 -2.52 -6.87 2.78
N GLY A 276 -2.47 -8.11 2.29
CA GLY A 276 -3.24 -8.46 1.11
C GLY A 276 -4.70 -8.09 1.37
N PHE A 277 -5.50 -7.95 0.36
CA PHE A 277 -6.90 -7.64 0.58
C PHE A 277 -7.57 -8.83 1.31
N SER A 278 -8.34 -8.56 2.35
CA SER A 278 -9.10 -9.59 3.08
C SER A 278 -10.11 -10.31 2.19
N ASP A 279 -10.56 -9.65 1.15
CA ASP A 279 -11.31 -10.23 0.05
C ASP A 279 -10.35 -10.58 -1.11
N LYS A 280 -10.08 -11.85 -1.29
CA LYS A 280 -9.17 -12.35 -2.35
C LYS A 280 -9.60 -12.05 -3.79
N ARG A 281 -10.73 -11.41 -3.98
CA ARG A 281 -11.15 -10.87 -5.28
C ARG A 281 -10.28 -9.72 -5.75
N PHE A 282 -9.62 -9.04 -4.82
CA PHE A 282 -8.84 -7.84 -5.11
C PHE A 282 -7.34 -8.09 -5.11
N SER A 283 -6.63 -7.25 -5.85
CA SER A 283 -5.18 -7.28 -5.92
C SER A 283 -4.54 -6.75 -4.63
N PRO A 284 -3.51 -7.42 -4.10
CA PRO A 284 -2.72 -6.89 -2.99
C PRO A 284 -1.84 -5.70 -3.41
N PRO A 285 -1.25 -4.96 -2.45
CA PRO A 285 -0.35 -3.84 -2.71
C PRO A 285 0.84 -4.22 -3.58
N ALA A 286 1.20 -3.35 -4.54
CA ALA A 286 2.28 -3.60 -5.49
C ALA A 286 3.06 -2.35 -5.88
N GLU A 287 4.27 -2.55 -6.38
CA GLU A 287 5.07 -1.50 -7.02
C GLU A 287 5.33 -0.28 -6.11
N ASN A 288 5.29 -0.46 -4.78
CA ASN A 288 5.63 0.59 -3.82
C ASN A 288 7.15 0.61 -3.59
N LEU A 289 7.69 1.80 -3.37
CA LEU A 289 9.10 2.02 -3.06
C LEU A 289 9.27 2.44 -1.59
N PHE A 290 10.15 1.74 -0.90
CA PHE A 290 10.60 2.06 0.46
C PHE A 290 12.09 2.33 0.40
N GLU A 291 12.51 3.60 0.58
CA GLU A 291 13.92 3.95 0.46
C GLU A 291 14.44 4.81 1.61
N ASN A 292 15.72 4.63 1.94
CA ASN A 292 16.41 5.39 3.00
C ASN A 292 15.64 5.36 4.32
N ILE A 293 15.26 4.16 4.77
CA ILE A 293 14.49 3.95 5.99
C ILE A 293 15.37 3.28 7.04
N LYS A 294 15.31 3.77 8.27
CA LYS A 294 16.12 3.26 9.38
C LYS A 294 15.28 2.90 10.60
N GLY A 295 15.69 1.81 11.23
CA GLY A 295 15.22 1.44 12.56
C GLY A 295 13.94 0.61 12.60
N LEU A 296 13.36 0.23 11.46
CA LEU A 296 12.27 -0.73 11.41
C LEU A 296 12.78 -2.15 11.68
N ASN A 297 11.98 -2.96 12.35
CA ASN A 297 12.41 -4.28 12.75
C ASN A 297 12.42 -5.28 11.58
N LYS A 298 11.29 -5.37 10.86
CA LYS A 298 11.11 -6.33 9.76
C LYS A 298 10.11 -5.85 8.72
N ILE A 299 10.12 -6.54 7.59
CA ILE A 299 9.05 -6.48 6.60
C ILE A 299 8.00 -7.52 7.00
N SER A 300 6.82 -7.08 7.38
CA SER A 300 5.78 -7.94 7.94
C SER A 300 4.55 -7.99 7.05
N GLY A 301 3.83 -9.09 7.16
CA GLY A 301 2.45 -9.19 6.73
C GLY A 301 1.56 -9.45 7.92
N GLY A 302 0.51 -8.67 8.05
CA GLY A 302 -0.49 -8.79 9.11
C GLY A 302 -1.79 -9.42 8.64
N GLY A 303 -2.70 -9.60 9.58
CA GLY A 303 -4.05 -10.04 9.33
C GLY A 303 -4.23 -11.55 9.19
N ALA A 304 -5.43 -11.94 8.79
CA ALA A 304 -5.83 -13.33 8.70
C ALA A 304 -5.18 -14.07 7.52
N ALA A 305 -5.16 -15.39 7.57
CA ALA A 305 -4.62 -16.23 6.48
C ALA A 305 -5.34 -16.01 5.12
N ASN A 306 -6.55 -15.45 5.13
CA ASN A 306 -7.25 -15.07 3.91
C ASN A 306 -6.67 -13.83 3.24
N ASN A 307 -5.78 -13.09 3.90
CA ASN A 307 -5.08 -11.93 3.33
C ASN A 307 -3.81 -12.31 2.53
N LEU A 308 -3.49 -13.59 2.44
CA LEU A 308 -2.32 -14.07 1.68
C LEU A 308 -2.59 -14.11 0.17
N PRO A 309 -1.59 -13.76 -0.68
CA PRO A 309 -0.28 -13.21 -0.32
C PRO A 309 -0.40 -11.77 0.20
N HIS A 310 0.55 -11.33 1.04
CA HIS A 310 0.50 -10.00 1.64
C HIS A 310 0.74 -8.88 0.63
N THR A 311 1.49 -9.16 -0.42
CA THR A 311 1.79 -8.21 -1.50
C THR A 311 1.60 -8.84 -2.86
N ALA A 312 1.47 -8.01 -3.87
CA ALA A 312 1.72 -8.37 -5.26
C ALA A 312 3.15 -7.98 -5.66
N ASN A 313 3.46 -8.06 -6.96
CA ASN A 313 4.83 -7.95 -7.47
C ASN A 313 5.46 -6.57 -7.31
N PHE A 314 6.80 -6.55 -7.25
CA PHE A 314 7.65 -5.38 -7.43
C PHE A 314 7.58 -4.31 -6.33
N ASN A 315 7.21 -4.68 -5.09
CA ASN A 315 7.55 -3.81 -3.98
C ASN A 315 9.07 -3.78 -3.80
N THR A 316 9.63 -2.59 -3.63
CA THR A 316 11.08 -2.36 -3.63
C THR A 316 11.52 -1.75 -2.31
N TRP A 317 12.50 -2.36 -1.67
CA TRP A 317 13.20 -1.84 -0.49
C TRP A 317 14.61 -1.45 -0.90
N TRP A 318 14.91 -0.14 -0.81
CA TRP A 318 16.16 0.46 -1.29
C TRP A 318 16.86 1.19 -0.17
N ASN A 319 18.07 0.76 0.19
CA ASN A 319 18.84 1.35 1.30
C ASN A 319 18.05 1.36 2.62
N VAL A 320 17.65 0.19 3.09
CA VAL A 320 16.91 0.02 4.35
C VAL A 320 17.83 -0.58 5.40
N GLU A 321 18.00 0.16 6.50
CA GLU A 321 18.72 -0.28 7.70
C GLU A 321 17.73 -0.80 8.73
N LEU A 322 17.72 -2.11 8.94
CA LEU A 322 16.86 -2.75 9.93
C LEU A 322 17.42 -2.55 11.35
N ALA A 323 16.52 -2.48 12.32
CA ALA A 323 16.91 -2.36 13.72
C ALA A 323 17.58 -3.64 14.23
N ASN A 324 18.54 -3.43 15.12
CA ASN A 324 19.34 -4.50 15.68
C ASN A 324 18.86 -4.85 17.10
N PHE A 325 17.91 -5.79 17.24
CA PHE A 325 17.43 -6.15 18.58
C PHE A 325 17.62 -7.60 19.00
N ASN A 326 17.80 -8.55 18.10
CA ASN A 326 17.97 -9.94 18.47
C ASN A 326 18.89 -10.69 17.52
N SER A 327 19.95 -11.23 18.05
CA SER A 327 20.84 -12.17 17.37
C SER A 327 20.15 -13.46 16.90
N ASN A 328 18.98 -13.80 17.46
CA ASN A 328 18.26 -15.03 17.14
C ASN A 328 17.14 -14.87 16.11
N ASP A 329 16.87 -13.66 15.68
CA ASP A 329 15.78 -13.37 14.74
C ASP A 329 16.31 -12.61 13.51
N SER A 330 16.97 -13.37 12.65
CA SER A 330 17.68 -12.84 11.49
C SER A 330 16.87 -12.81 10.20
N GLU A 331 15.57 -13.13 10.23
CA GLU A 331 14.75 -13.14 9.02
C GLU A 331 14.23 -11.75 8.64
N VAL A 332 14.39 -11.37 7.37
CA VAL A 332 13.88 -10.09 6.84
C VAL A 332 12.36 -10.07 6.80
N PHE A 333 11.76 -11.15 6.33
CA PHE A 333 10.31 -11.24 6.20
C PHE A 333 9.67 -11.96 7.36
N TYR A 334 8.59 -11.40 7.84
CA TYR A 334 7.80 -11.98 8.91
C TYR A 334 6.34 -12.11 8.47
N SER A 335 5.73 -13.24 8.76
CA SER A 335 4.30 -13.42 8.60
C SER A 335 3.67 -13.91 9.90
N TRP A 336 2.83 -13.08 10.46
CA TRP A 336 2.13 -13.33 11.72
C TRP A 336 1.30 -14.62 11.71
N GLN A 337 0.68 -14.96 10.59
CA GLN A 337 -0.32 -16.04 10.56
C GLN A 337 0.13 -17.31 9.85
N ALA A 338 1.20 -17.26 9.11
CA ALA A 338 1.62 -18.40 8.31
C ALA A 338 1.95 -19.66 9.11
N PRO A 339 2.63 -19.58 10.27
CA PRO A 339 2.90 -20.74 11.10
C PRO A 339 1.65 -21.33 11.78
N LEU A 340 0.69 -20.47 12.15
CA LEU A 340 -0.44 -20.85 13.01
C LEU A 340 -1.48 -21.74 12.31
N LYS A 341 -1.55 -21.72 10.99
CA LYS A 341 -2.56 -22.49 10.24
C LYS A 341 -1.99 -23.65 9.41
N GLY A 342 -0.71 -23.97 9.56
CA GLY A 342 -0.08 -25.05 8.80
C GLY A 342 -0.01 -24.76 7.28
N LEU A 343 -0.39 -23.57 6.85
CA LEU A 343 -0.40 -23.13 5.46
C LEU A 343 1.00 -22.93 4.91
N VAL A 344 1.93 -22.57 5.79
CA VAL A 344 3.33 -22.41 5.47
C VAL A 344 4.14 -23.26 6.44
N LYS A 345 4.41 -24.48 6.05
CA LYS A 345 5.42 -25.29 6.74
C LYS A 345 6.79 -24.82 6.24
N ASN A 346 7.72 -24.60 7.18
CA ASN A 346 9.13 -24.35 6.90
C ASN A 346 9.45 -23.01 6.22
N ASN A 347 9.19 -21.90 6.91
CA ASN A 347 9.77 -20.60 6.57
C ASN A 347 9.64 -20.20 5.08
N LEU A 348 8.45 -20.28 4.54
CA LEU A 348 8.17 -19.82 3.17
C LEU A 348 7.65 -18.37 3.12
N SER A 349 8.03 -17.55 4.10
CA SER A 349 7.55 -16.17 4.22
C SER A 349 7.88 -15.32 2.99
N HIS A 350 9.00 -15.55 2.31
CA HIS A 350 9.34 -14.88 1.05
C HIS A 350 8.27 -15.08 -0.03
N GLN A 351 7.58 -16.22 -0.05
CA GLN A 351 6.53 -16.50 -1.03
C GLN A 351 5.29 -15.63 -0.87
N MET A 352 5.20 -14.88 0.22
CA MET A 352 4.13 -13.90 0.46
C MET A 352 4.46 -12.53 -0.10
N TYR A 353 5.69 -12.33 -0.57
CA TYR A 353 6.23 -11.08 -1.09
C TYR A 353 6.82 -11.30 -2.50
N PRO A 354 6.00 -11.67 -3.48
CA PRO A 354 6.47 -12.11 -4.79
C PRO A 354 7.22 -11.01 -5.53
N LYS A 355 8.34 -11.38 -6.16
CA LYS A 355 9.20 -10.50 -6.96
C LYS A 355 9.58 -9.19 -6.24
N SER A 356 9.74 -9.26 -4.93
CA SER A 356 10.26 -8.14 -4.16
C SER A 356 11.71 -7.84 -4.52
N ILE A 357 12.10 -6.59 -4.43
CA ILE A 357 13.46 -6.12 -4.69
C ILE A 357 14.05 -5.60 -3.39
N LEU A 358 15.14 -6.22 -2.95
CA LEU A 358 15.89 -5.86 -1.75
C LEU A 358 17.28 -5.37 -2.16
N ALA A 359 17.45 -4.07 -2.26
CA ALA A 359 18.71 -3.47 -2.63
C ALA A 359 19.26 -2.63 -1.45
N GLY A 360 20.45 -2.97 -0.96
CA GLY A 360 21.03 -2.29 0.20
C GLY A 360 20.20 -2.48 1.48
N VAL A 361 19.56 -3.64 1.65
CA VAL A 361 18.88 -4.01 2.90
C VAL A 361 19.84 -4.74 3.79
N TYR A 362 20.04 -4.25 5.01
CA TYR A 362 20.99 -4.79 5.97
C TYR A 362 20.58 -4.50 7.42
N GLN A 363 21.19 -5.22 8.33
CA GLN A 363 21.07 -5.01 9.77
C GLN A 363 22.47 -4.79 10.36
N PRO A 364 22.76 -3.69 11.04
CA PRO A 364 24.08 -3.45 11.61
C PRO A 364 24.50 -4.55 12.58
N GLY A 365 25.69 -5.13 12.34
CA GLY A 365 26.29 -6.15 13.20
C GLY A 365 25.73 -7.56 13.06
N PHE A 366 24.77 -7.79 12.16
CA PHE A 366 24.17 -9.12 11.94
C PHE A 366 23.94 -9.40 10.47
N GLU A 367 24.02 -10.66 10.11
CA GLU A 367 23.61 -11.15 8.81
C GLU A 367 22.12 -11.51 8.87
N VAL A 368 21.31 -10.86 8.06
CA VAL A 368 19.88 -11.20 7.90
C VAL A 368 19.69 -12.23 6.80
N THR A 369 18.69 -13.06 6.97
CA THR A 369 18.37 -14.15 6.05
C THR A 369 16.95 -14.02 5.48
N ILE A 370 16.71 -14.76 4.42
CA ILE A 370 15.35 -15.01 3.93
C ILE A 370 15.10 -16.49 4.08
N ASN A 371 14.13 -16.89 4.92
CA ASN A 371 13.82 -18.27 5.28
C ASN A 371 15.03 -19.06 5.86
N GLY A 372 15.85 -18.43 6.69
CA GLY A 372 17.01 -19.08 7.29
C GLY A 372 18.08 -19.52 6.28
N LYS A 373 18.02 -19.05 5.04
CA LYS A 373 18.97 -19.36 3.98
C LYS A 373 19.53 -18.10 3.34
N ASN A 374 20.79 -18.14 2.95
CA ASN A 374 21.29 -17.17 2.00
C ASN A 374 20.54 -17.33 0.69
N ILE A 375 20.06 -16.21 0.14
CA ILE A 375 19.20 -16.24 -1.03
C ILE A 375 19.92 -16.88 -2.21
N ASP A 376 19.36 -17.95 -2.74
CA ASP A 376 19.67 -18.38 -4.08
C ASP A 376 18.81 -17.56 -5.06
N THR A 377 19.47 -16.65 -5.77
CA THR A 377 18.86 -15.77 -6.78
C THR A 377 18.20 -16.53 -7.94
N LYS A 378 18.33 -17.83 -8.00
CA LYS A 378 17.72 -18.68 -9.04
C LYS A 378 16.20 -18.81 -8.91
N ASP A 379 15.63 -18.53 -7.74
CA ASP A 379 14.20 -18.76 -7.51
C ASP A 379 13.27 -17.71 -8.11
N GLN A 380 13.78 -16.60 -8.65
CA GLN A 380 12.99 -15.50 -9.26
C GLN A 380 11.90 -14.88 -8.36
N TRP A 381 11.88 -15.23 -7.07
CA TRP A 381 10.92 -14.71 -6.11
C TRP A 381 11.32 -13.35 -5.58
N ILE A 382 12.60 -13.20 -5.26
CA ILE A 382 13.17 -12.01 -4.67
C ILE A 382 14.46 -11.68 -5.42
N TYR A 383 14.60 -10.40 -5.75
CA TYR A 383 15.83 -9.86 -6.33
C TYR A 383 16.60 -9.16 -5.24
N THR A 384 17.91 -9.41 -5.17
CA THR A 384 18.77 -8.78 -4.18
C THR A 384 19.98 -8.12 -4.80
N GLU A 385 20.36 -6.96 -4.24
CA GLU A 385 21.59 -6.28 -4.56
C GLU A 385 22.22 -5.74 -3.26
N ASN A 386 23.51 -5.97 -3.05
CA ASN A 386 24.22 -5.61 -1.81
C ASN A 386 23.49 -6.00 -0.51
N PHE A 387 22.73 -7.07 -0.54
CA PHE A 387 22.05 -7.60 0.65
C PHE A 387 23.07 -7.96 1.72
N ASN A 388 22.86 -7.49 2.96
CA ASN A 388 23.82 -7.57 4.08
C ASN A 388 25.14 -6.81 3.89
N LYS A 389 25.31 -6.03 2.83
CA LYS A 389 26.59 -5.38 2.51
C LYS A 389 26.58 -3.85 2.66
N GLY A 390 25.43 -3.30 3.07
CA GLY A 390 25.22 -1.87 3.18
C GLY A 390 24.57 -1.24 1.95
N THR A 391 24.75 0.06 1.79
CA THR A 391 24.01 0.85 0.80
C THR A 391 24.38 0.57 -0.65
N VAL A 392 23.42 0.83 -1.54
CA VAL A 392 23.58 0.80 -3.01
C VAL A 392 23.47 2.19 -3.60
N TYR A 393 23.91 2.35 -4.84
CA TYR A 393 23.79 3.58 -5.62
C TYR A 393 22.80 3.39 -6.76
N PRO A 394 22.02 4.46 -7.13
CA PRO A 394 22.02 5.80 -6.53
C PRO A 394 21.52 5.78 -5.09
N LEU A 395 21.93 6.74 -4.25
CA LEU A 395 21.47 6.81 -2.86
C LEU A 395 19.96 6.93 -2.72
N SER A 396 19.29 7.59 -3.68
CA SER A 396 17.84 7.62 -3.81
C SER A 396 17.44 7.16 -5.21
N LEU A 397 16.68 6.09 -5.27
CA LEU A 397 16.10 5.58 -6.51
C LEU A 397 15.01 6.52 -7.03
N TYR A 398 14.19 7.06 -6.12
CA TYR A 398 13.15 8.03 -6.45
C TYR A 398 13.71 9.28 -7.15
N GLU A 399 14.73 9.91 -6.55
CA GLU A 399 15.35 11.12 -7.13
C GLU A 399 16.04 10.85 -8.46
N ALA A 400 16.71 9.72 -8.59
CA ALA A 400 17.34 9.32 -9.84
C ALA A 400 16.31 9.16 -10.98
N GLN A 401 15.19 8.50 -10.68
CA GLN A 401 14.09 8.35 -11.64
C GLN A 401 13.40 9.67 -11.96
N LEU A 402 13.18 10.51 -10.96
CA LEU A 402 12.60 11.85 -11.14
C LEU A 402 13.47 12.71 -12.03
N LYS A 403 14.79 12.73 -11.79
CA LYS A 403 15.76 13.45 -12.61
C LYS A 403 15.72 13.01 -14.08
N ILE A 404 15.70 11.70 -14.34
CA ILE A 404 15.59 11.16 -15.70
C ILE A 404 14.29 11.62 -16.38
N ARG A 405 13.19 11.60 -15.65
CA ARG A 405 11.89 12.01 -16.16
C ARG A 405 11.86 13.49 -16.52
N LEU A 406 12.37 14.35 -15.64
CA LEU A 406 12.41 15.79 -15.86
C LEU A 406 13.33 16.19 -17.00
N HIS A 407 14.46 15.49 -17.19
CA HIS A 407 15.35 15.74 -18.32
C HIS A 407 14.81 15.25 -19.68
N LYS A 408 13.88 14.31 -19.68
CA LYS A 408 13.19 13.87 -20.91
C LYS A 408 12.01 14.77 -21.31
N SER A 409 11.61 15.66 -20.42
CA SER A 409 10.48 16.58 -20.64
C SER A 409 10.91 17.95 -21.18
N ASN A 410 12.22 18.16 -21.29
CA ASN A 410 12.88 19.32 -21.92
C ASN A 410 13.50 18.88 -23.25
#